data_5cbd2450f3510685eb57d721d76f44fe
#
_entry.id   5cbd2450f3510685eb57d721d76f44fe
#
_cell.length_a   1.000
_cell.length_b   1.000
_cell.length_c   1.000
_cell.angle_alpha   90.00
_cell.angle_beta   90.00
_cell.angle_gamma   90.00
#
_symmetry.space_group_name_H-M   'P 1'
#
loop_
_entity.id
_entity.type
_entity.pdbx_description
1 polymer ?
#
loop_
_entity_poly.entity_id
_entity_poly.type
_entity_poly.pdbx_seq_one_letter_code
_entity_poly.pdbx_strand_id
1 'polypeptide(L)' 'MITKSQFMSYERVRKSGATNMFNLTVVQSLSNLTKEQILEIMENFDELRSKYLKEKK' A
#
# COMPACT_ATOMS: atom_id res chain seq x y z
N MET A 1 0.20 -8.48 -9.73
CA MET A 1 1.44 -7.73 -9.60
C MET A 1 1.16 -6.29 -9.26
N ILE A 2 1.92 -5.72 -8.35
CA ILE A 2 1.66 -4.38 -7.88
C ILE A 2 2.48 -3.37 -8.68
N THR A 3 1.81 -2.35 -9.18
CA THR A 3 2.51 -1.27 -9.87
C THR A 3 2.94 -0.21 -8.88
N LYS A 4 3.83 0.66 -9.34
CA LYS A 4 4.28 1.76 -8.50
C LYS A 4 3.10 2.63 -8.06
N SER A 5 2.19 2.90 -8.99
CA SER A 5 1.03 3.73 -8.68
C SER A 5 0.18 3.09 -7.57
N GLN A 6 -0.01 1.78 -7.66
CA GLN A 6 -0.79 1.08 -6.65
C GLN A 6 -0.09 1.12 -5.30
N PHE A 7 1.22 0.91 -5.31
CA PHE A 7 1.97 0.96 -4.07
C PHE A 7 1.91 2.35 -3.45
N MET A 8 2.02 3.37 -4.26
CA MET A 8 1.96 4.74 -3.75
C MET A 8 0.59 5.07 -3.17
N SER A 9 -0.46 4.55 -3.77
CA SER A 9 -1.81 4.74 -3.23
C SER A 9 -1.91 4.13 -1.84
N TYR A 10 -1.36 2.93 -1.67
CA TYR A 10 -1.35 2.27 -0.38
C TYR A 10 -0.55 3.10 0.64
N GLU A 11 0.62 3.58 0.22
CA GLU A 11 1.46 4.38 1.11
C GLU A 11 0.77 5.67 1.53
N ARG A 12 0.04 6.27 0.62
CA ARG A 12 -0.68 7.49 0.94
C ARG A 12 -1.68 7.25 2.06
N VAL A 13 -2.45 6.18 1.95
CA VAL A 13 -3.44 5.87 2.97
C VAL A 13 -2.75 5.57 4.30
N ARG A 14 -1.67 4.81 4.24
CA ARG A 14 -0.95 4.44 5.45
C ARG A 14 -0.37 5.66 6.17
N LYS A 15 0.21 6.56 5.41
CA LYS A 15 0.84 7.74 6.00
C LYS A 15 -0.17 8.76 6.51
N SER A 16 -1.34 8.78 5.89
CA SER A 16 -2.34 9.76 6.29
C SER A 16 -2.91 9.47 7.68
N GLY A 17 -2.80 8.23 8.11
CA GLY A 17 -3.37 7.85 9.40
C GLY A 17 -4.88 7.95 9.43
N ALA A 18 -5.50 7.97 8.25
CA ALA A 18 -6.93 8.16 8.16
C ALA A 18 -7.70 6.95 8.67
N THR A 19 -7.08 5.78 8.67
CA THR A 19 -7.78 4.59 9.08
C THR A 19 -6.80 3.55 9.57
N ASN A 20 -7.36 2.54 10.24
CA ASN A 20 -6.59 1.39 10.65
C ASN A 20 -6.30 0.54 9.42
N MET A 21 -5.03 0.29 9.15
CA MET A 21 -4.65 -0.46 7.95
C MET A 21 -5.14 -1.90 7.97
N PHE A 22 -5.57 -2.40 9.11
CA PHE A 22 -6.14 -3.73 9.18
C PHE A 22 -7.60 -3.75 8.75
N ASN A 23 -8.21 -2.60 8.62
CA ASN A 23 -9.57 -2.50 8.12
C ASN A 23 -9.50 -2.46 6.59
N LEU A 24 -9.43 -3.63 5.99
CA LEU A 24 -9.20 -3.72 4.55
C LEU A 24 -10.29 -3.06 3.72
N THR A 25 -11.52 -3.11 4.20
CA THR A 25 -12.61 -2.49 3.48
C THR A 25 -12.40 -0.99 3.30
N VAL A 26 -11.99 -0.32 4.37
CA VAL A 26 -11.74 1.10 4.30
C VAL A 26 -10.50 1.39 3.47
N VAL A 27 -9.47 0.58 3.64
CA VAL A 27 -8.24 0.77 2.86
C VAL A 27 -8.52 0.61 1.37
N GLN A 28 -9.35 -0.35 1.01
CA GLN A 28 -9.74 -0.52 -0.38
C GLN A 28 -10.42 0.74 -0.91
N SER A 29 -11.31 1.28 -0.13
CA SER A 29 -12.06 2.46 -0.55
C SER A 29 -11.15 3.68 -0.71
N LEU A 30 -10.25 3.86 0.22
CA LEU A 30 -9.38 5.03 0.20
C LEU A 30 -8.26 4.92 -0.83
N SER A 31 -7.75 3.73 -1.03
CA SER A 31 -6.62 3.53 -1.94
C SER A 31 -7.06 3.12 -3.33
N ASN A 32 -8.33 2.75 -3.49
CA ASN A 32 -8.86 2.31 -4.77
C ASN A 32 -8.18 1.01 -5.23
N LEU A 33 -7.75 0.21 -4.29
CA LEU A 33 -7.12 -1.09 -4.58
C LEU A 33 -8.06 -2.21 -4.20
N THR A 34 -7.83 -3.38 -4.78
CA THR A 34 -8.60 -4.55 -4.39
C THR A 34 -8.00 -5.15 -3.12
N LYS A 35 -8.79 -5.99 -2.47
CA LYS A 35 -8.30 -6.66 -1.27
C LYS A 35 -7.06 -7.48 -1.56
N GLU A 36 -7.05 -8.16 -2.69
CA GLU A 36 -5.90 -8.99 -3.06
C GLU A 36 -4.66 -8.14 -3.27
N GLN A 37 -4.83 -6.98 -3.87
CA GLN A 37 -3.70 -6.09 -4.09
C GLN A 37 -3.14 -5.58 -2.78
N ILE A 38 -4.03 -5.25 -1.85
CA ILE A 38 -3.60 -4.77 -0.54
C ILE A 38 -2.81 -5.86 0.19
N LEU A 39 -3.32 -7.09 0.14
CA LEU A 39 -2.64 -8.19 0.80
C LEU A 39 -1.28 -8.46 0.16
N GLU A 40 -1.23 -8.35 -1.15
CA GLU A 40 0.04 -8.55 -1.84
C GLU A 40 1.06 -7.50 -1.43
N ILE A 41 0.62 -6.26 -1.29
CA ILE A 41 1.50 -5.19 -0.85
C ILE A 41 2.01 -5.47 0.56
N MET A 42 1.13 -5.93 1.43
CA MET A 42 1.53 -6.23 2.80
C MET A 42 2.55 -7.34 2.86
N GLU A 43 2.35 -8.38 2.06
CA GLU A 43 3.25 -9.53 2.05
C GLU A 43 4.62 -9.18 1.51
N ASN A 44 4.67 -8.28 0.54
CA ASN A 44 5.92 -7.92 -0.11
C ASN A 44 6.32 -6.48 0.17
N PHE A 45 5.88 -5.96 1.30
CA PHE A 45 6.04 -4.55 1.57
C PHE A 45 7.49 -4.08 1.50
N ASP A 46 8.38 -4.78 2.16
CA ASP A 46 9.80 -4.38 2.18
C ASP A 46 10.38 -4.37 0.78
N GLU A 47 10.04 -5.38 0.01
CA GLU A 47 10.54 -5.50 -1.35
C GLU A 47 10.01 -4.38 -2.23
N LEU A 48 8.71 -4.12 -2.13
CA LEU A 48 8.08 -3.09 -2.93
C LEU A 48 8.58 -1.72 -2.54
N ARG A 49 8.75 -1.51 -1.25
CA ARG A 49 9.26 -0.23 -0.76
C ARG A 49 10.65 0.04 -1.31
N SER A 50 11.49 -0.97 -1.26
CA SER A 50 12.83 -0.84 -1.77
C SER A 50 12.83 -0.57 -3.27
N LYS A 51 11.92 -1.24 -3.97
CA LYS A 51 11.85 -1.13 -5.41
C LYS A 51 11.30 0.22 -5.87
N TYR A 52 10.24 0.68 -5.25
CA TYR A 52 9.54 1.86 -5.74
C TYR A 52 9.92 3.14 -5.02
N LEU A 53 10.19 3.10 -3.74
CA LEU A 53 10.54 4.30 -3.01
C LEU A 53 12.03 4.57 -3.04
N LYS A 54 12.82 3.51 -3.07
CA LYS A 54 14.27 3.64 -3.15
C LYS A 54 14.79 4.62 -2.15
N GLU A 55 14.30 4.50 -0.95
CA GLU A 55 14.74 5.39 0.09
C GLU A 55 16.21 5.21 0.37
N LYS A 56 16.89 6.32 0.45
CA LYS A 56 18.27 6.24 0.79
C LYS A 56 18.45 6.78 2.16
N LYS A 57 19.38 6.27 2.80
CA LYS A 57 19.55 6.72 4.14
C LYS A 57 20.72 7.51 4.33
#